data_ba7724eb5bdb867afa3cfadacaa56872
#
_entry.id   ba7724eb5bdb867afa3cfadacaa56872
#
_cell.length_a   1.000
_cell.length_b   1.000
_cell.length_c   1.000
_cell.angle_alpha   90.00
_cell.angle_beta   90.00
_cell.angle_gamma   90.00
#
_symmetry.space_group_name_H-M   'P 1'
#
loop_
_entity.id
_entity.type
_entity.pdbx_description
1 polymer ?
#
loop_
_entity_poly.entity_id
_entity_poly.type
_entity_poly.pdbx_seq_one_letter_code
_entity_poly.pdbx_strand_id
1 'polypeptide(L)'
;MMRYKCVVSYVGRNYSGWQSQRKGDSIQEILEAVIERITQEKVNVIGSGRTDAGVNARAQVFMFDTKREMPTRKWMGAINAFLPDDIHIMSVEEEDACFHARYNVRFKQYNYRINHGPYNVFTKDTAFQCPIHLDVEKMREGIHYLVGTHDFTSLNSSSLEEYPDQVRTVSSITLTEEDGVITLAFVGKGFLRYMVRMMASVLIEVGKHKYEPSHIQEILDAKRKSFPHKNSPAEGLTLEYVDYFKTLALHETGMVREVLKGDDISCTNQELSALEQAIKENASHQFYAMTTRHSQELLGYYEINQGQASIHILEEERGIPLANILLPQLEERLHKQANFTPILVYTKSGRIVSNSFEESK
;
A
#
# COMPACT_ATOMS: atom_id res chain seq x y z
N MET A 1 14.35 -19.80 -5.98
CA MET A 1 14.65 -18.38 -5.75
C MET A 1 14.11 -18.03 -4.39
N MET A 2 14.91 -17.33 -3.58
CA MET A 2 14.48 -16.82 -2.26
C MET A 2 13.95 -15.41 -2.46
N ARG A 3 12.85 -15.08 -1.81
CA ARG A 3 12.26 -13.74 -1.77
C ARG A 3 12.59 -13.06 -0.46
N TYR A 4 13.08 -11.83 -0.55
CA TYR A 4 13.38 -11.01 0.61
C TYR A 4 12.53 -9.75 0.58
N LYS A 5 11.89 -9.44 1.72
CA LYS A 5 11.24 -8.19 2.03
C LYS A 5 12.20 -7.34 2.85
N CYS A 6 12.39 -6.11 2.43
CA CYS A 6 13.27 -5.16 3.10
C CYS A 6 12.51 -3.89 3.47
N VAL A 7 12.82 -3.36 4.65
CA VAL A 7 12.40 -2.02 5.06
C VAL A 7 13.60 -1.09 4.91
N VAL A 8 13.42 0.02 4.19
CA VAL A 8 14.47 1.02 3.95
C VAL A 8 14.03 2.41 4.41
N SER A 9 14.92 3.12 5.10
CA SER A 9 14.78 4.53 5.45
C SER A 9 15.71 5.38 4.60
N TYR A 10 15.25 6.57 4.18
CA TYR A 10 16.09 7.51 3.45
C TYR A 10 15.63 8.96 3.59
N VAL A 11 16.58 9.88 3.47
CA VAL A 11 16.36 11.31 3.28
C VAL A 11 16.37 11.61 1.78
N GLY A 12 15.21 11.98 1.23
CA GLY A 12 14.99 12.04 -0.21
C GLY A 12 15.64 13.22 -0.94
N ARG A 13 16.18 14.20 -0.22
CA ARG A 13 16.65 15.49 -0.76
C ARG A 13 17.59 15.38 -1.97
N ASN A 14 18.50 14.40 -1.96
CA ASN A 14 19.52 14.24 -3.00
C ASN A 14 19.06 13.33 -4.15
N TYR A 15 17.84 12.81 -4.12
CA TYR A 15 17.37 11.78 -5.02
C TYR A 15 16.20 12.22 -5.89
N SER A 16 16.13 11.68 -7.11
CA SER A 16 15.03 11.90 -8.07
C SER A 16 13.74 11.14 -7.72
N GLY A 17 13.63 10.61 -6.50
CA GLY A 17 12.54 9.81 -5.98
C GLY A 17 12.86 8.32 -5.96
N TRP A 18 11.82 7.51 -5.77
CA TRP A 18 11.98 6.06 -5.67
C TRP A 18 12.36 5.41 -7.00
N GLN A 19 11.59 5.68 -8.06
CA GLN A 19 11.67 4.91 -9.30
C GLN A 19 12.78 5.41 -10.21
N SER A 20 13.50 4.46 -10.83
CA SER A 20 14.46 4.70 -11.90
C SER A 20 13.89 5.63 -12.99
N GLN A 21 14.65 6.63 -13.35
CA GLN A 21 14.34 7.64 -14.37
C GLN A 21 15.55 7.84 -15.27
N ARG A 22 15.33 8.42 -16.47
CA ARG A 22 16.42 8.65 -17.44
C ARG A 22 17.48 9.66 -16.95
N LYS A 23 17.23 10.42 -15.92
CA LYS A 23 18.15 11.43 -15.36
C LYS A 23 18.04 11.49 -13.85
N GLY A 24 19.18 11.46 -13.18
CA GLY A 24 19.32 11.56 -11.71
C GLY A 24 19.29 10.21 -11.01
N ASP A 25 19.93 10.15 -9.86
CA ASP A 25 20.01 8.94 -9.04
C ASP A 25 18.66 8.70 -8.35
N SER A 26 18.12 7.49 -8.50
CA SER A 26 16.92 7.05 -7.79
C SER A 26 17.27 6.06 -6.69
N ILE A 27 16.43 6.00 -5.66
CA ILE A 27 16.62 5.03 -4.56
C ILE A 27 16.62 3.60 -5.10
N GLN A 28 15.75 3.29 -6.06
CA GLN A 28 15.65 1.95 -6.66
C GLN A 28 16.95 1.55 -7.37
N GLU A 29 17.54 2.41 -8.20
CA GLU A 29 18.78 2.13 -8.93
C GLU A 29 19.96 1.89 -7.98
N ILE A 30 20.06 2.68 -6.91
CA ILE A 30 21.09 2.50 -5.90
C ILE A 30 20.96 1.14 -5.21
N LEU A 31 19.73 0.77 -4.80
CA LEU A 31 19.46 -0.53 -4.16
C LEU A 31 19.75 -1.69 -5.11
N GLU A 32 19.32 -1.61 -6.37
CA GLU A 32 19.59 -2.61 -7.39
C GLU A 32 21.10 -2.78 -7.60
N ALA A 33 21.83 -1.70 -7.79
CA ALA A 33 23.29 -1.74 -7.97
C ALA A 33 24.03 -2.35 -6.77
N VAL A 34 23.62 -2.03 -5.54
CA VAL A 34 24.22 -2.61 -4.33
C VAL A 34 23.91 -4.09 -4.21
N ILE A 35 22.66 -4.50 -4.44
CA ILE A 35 22.27 -5.92 -4.35
C ILE A 35 22.91 -6.73 -5.47
N GLU A 36 22.97 -6.22 -6.70
CA GLU A 36 23.68 -6.85 -7.83
C GLU A 36 25.17 -7.03 -7.53
N ARG A 37 25.81 -6.04 -6.91
CA ARG A 37 27.22 -6.15 -6.46
C ARG A 37 27.43 -7.29 -5.45
N ILE A 38 26.46 -7.52 -4.56
CA ILE A 38 26.52 -8.56 -3.54
C ILE A 38 26.22 -9.94 -4.15
N THR A 39 25.20 -10.04 -4.99
CA THR A 39 24.71 -11.31 -5.55
C THR A 39 25.48 -11.76 -6.78
N GLN A 40 26.10 -10.84 -7.52
CA GLN A 40 26.70 -11.05 -8.84
C GLN A 40 25.68 -11.50 -9.89
N GLU A 41 24.41 -11.16 -9.69
CA GLU A 41 23.32 -11.42 -10.62
C GLU A 41 22.43 -10.17 -10.76
N LYS A 42 21.78 -10.01 -11.91
CA LYS A 42 20.83 -8.91 -12.11
C LYS A 42 19.61 -9.09 -11.23
N VAL A 43 19.30 -8.08 -10.43
CA VAL A 43 18.20 -8.08 -9.48
C VAL A 43 17.21 -6.95 -9.82
N ASN A 44 15.93 -7.24 -9.71
CA ASN A 44 14.85 -6.26 -9.84
C ASN A 44 14.27 -5.94 -8.47
N VAL A 45 14.32 -4.67 -8.07
CA VAL A 45 13.76 -4.19 -6.80
C VAL A 45 12.34 -3.68 -7.03
N ILE A 46 11.37 -4.23 -6.31
CA ILE A 46 9.96 -3.84 -6.40
C ILE A 46 9.54 -3.16 -5.10
N GLY A 47 9.28 -1.85 -5.15
CA GLY A 47 8.84 -1.08 -3.99
C GLY A 47 7.33 -1.16 -3.74
N SER A 48 6.90 -0.85 -2.50
CA SER A 48 5.49 -0.77 -2.11
C SER A 48 4.74 0.32 -2.88
N GLY A 49 5.43 1.35 -3.28
CA GLY A 49 4.92 2.47 -4.07
C GLY A 49 6.05 3.43 -4.41
N ARG A 50 5.75 4.41 -5.24
CA ARG A 50 6.69 5.46 -5.62
C ARG A 50 6.62 6.59 -4.59
N THR A 51 7.77 7.16 -4.25
CA THR A 51 7.88 8.48 -3.63
C THR A 51 8.41 9.47 -4.67
N ASP A 52 7.98 10.72 -4.59
CA ASP A 52 8.42 11.76 -5.50
C ASP A 52 9.87 12.21 -5.18
N ALA A 53 10.50 12.94 -6.10
CA ALA A 53 11.80 13.58 -5.87
C ALA A 53 11.76 14.42 -4.59
N GLY A 54 12.76 14.26 -3.73
CA GLY A 54 12.91 14.98 -2.47
C GLY A 54 12.04 14.47 -1.32
N VAL A 55 11.15 13.50 -1.54
CA VAL A 55 10.29 12.91 -0.49
C VAL A 55 11.07 11.89 0.33
N ASN A 56 10.91 11.96 1.64
CA ASN A 56 11.56 11.09 2.62
C ASN A 56 10.80 9.77 2.84
N ALA A 57 11.48 8.77 3.40
CA ALA A 57 10.83 7.59 3.95
C ALA A 57 11.51 7.13 5.24
N ARG A 58 10.72 6.78 6.25
CA ARG A 58 11.18 6.04 7.44
C ARG A 58 11.06 4.54 7.25
N ALA A 59 10.02 4.10 6.52
CA ALA A 59 9.76 2.68 6.31
C ALA A 59 9.18 2.42 4.92
N GLN A 60 9.92 2.76 3.86
CA GLN A 60 9.60 2.23 2.53
C GLN A 60 9.89 0.74 2.51
N VAL A 61 8.98 -0.04 1.96
CA VAL A 61 9.16 -1.49 1.82
C VAL A 61 9.43 -1.83 0.37
N PHE A 62 10.41 -2.69 0.15
CA PHE A 62 10.67 -3.30 -1.15
C PHE A 62 10.92 -4.79 -1.02
N MET A 63 10.81 -5.49 -2.15
CA MET A 63 11.18 -6.89 -2.26
C MET A 63 12.15 -7.09 -3.42
N PHE A 64 12.94 -8.15 -3.33
CA PHE A 64 13.74 -8.68 -4.42
C PHE A 64 13.84 -10.20 -4.34
N ASP A 65 14.07 -10.85 -5.47
CA ASP A 65 14.26 -12.28 -5.59
C ASP A 65 15.71 -12.57 -5.99
N THR A 66 16.35 -13.59 -5.38
CA THR A 66 17.72 -14.00 -5.70
C THR A 66 17.90 -15.51 -5.52
N LYS A 67 18.90 -16.08 -6.19
CA LYS A 67 19.35 -17.48 -5.95
C LYS A 67 20.31 -17.56 -4.78
N ARG A 68 20.92 -16.42 -4.37
CA ARG A 68 21.87 -16.37 -3.28
C ARG A 68 21.15 -16.47 -1.94
N GLU A 69 21.43 -17.53 -1.22
CA GLU A 69 20.94 -17.73 0.14
C GLU A 69 21.93 -17.12 1.15
N MET A 70 21.40 -16.29 2.04
CA MET A 70 22.19 -15.68 3.10
C MET A 70 21.27 -15.33 4.28
N PRO A 71 21.70 -15.49 5.54
CA PRO A 71 20.92 -15.09 6.70
C PRO A 71 20.50 -13.61 6.62
N THR A 72 19.28 -13.30 7.00
CA THR A 72 18.69 -11.94 6.88
C THR A 72 19.54 -10.86 7.54
N ARG A 73 20.13 -11.16 8.71
CA ARG A 73 21.06 -10.25 9.40
C ARG A 73 22.33 -9.96 8.57
N LYS A 74 22.84 -10.94 7.82
CA LYS A 74 23.99 -10.73 6.93
C LYS A 74 23.61 -9.92 5.71
N TRP A 75 22.39 -10.11 5.15
CA TRP A 75 21.85 -9.27 4.09
C TRP A 75 21.82 -7.81 4.51
N MET A 76 21.22 -7.51 5.66
CA MET A 76 21.13 -6.15 6.18
C MET A 76 22.51 -5.49 6.31
N GLY A 77 23.47 -6.17 6.92
CA GLY A 77 24.83 -5.65 7.07
C GLY A 77 25.56 -5.47 5.75
N ALA A 78 25.44 -6.43 4.82
CA ALA A 78 26.09 -6.38 3.52
C ALA A 78 25.54 -5.23 2.64
N ILE A 79 24.23 -5.02 2.62
CA ILE A 79 23.61 -3.93 1.86
C ILE A 79 24.02 -2.58 2.45
N ASN A 80 23.88 -2.40 3.77
CA ASN A 80 24.23 -1.15 4.45
C ASN A 80 25.71 -0.76 4.32
N ALA A 81 26.61 -1.74 4.14
CA ALA A 81 28.05 -1.47 3.95
C ALA A 81 28.38 -0.74 2.63
N PHE A 82 27.46 -0.74 1.66
CA PHE A 82 27.66 -0.12 0.34
C PHE A 82 26.67 1.02 0.06
N LEU A 83 25.69 1.24 0.93
CA LEU A 83 24.72 2.34 0.77
C LEU A 83 25.34 3.69 1.20
N PRO A 84 24.88 4.81 0.59
CA PRO A 84 25.13 6.15 1.10
C PRO A 84 24.56 6.34 2.51
N ASP A 85 25.11 7.29 3.27
CA ASP A 85 24.73 7.54 4.67
C ASP A 85 23.27 7.99 4.86
N ASP A 86 22.65 8.51 3.81
CA ASP A 86 21.26 8.98 3.79
C ASP A 86 20.26 7.90 3.31
N ILE A 87 20.70 6.64 3.09
CA ILE A 87 19.88 5.46 2.80
C ILE A 87 20.29 4.32 3.73
N HIS A 88 19.35 3.72 4.46
CA HIS A 88 19.65 2.64 5.40
C HIS A 88 18.59 1.55 5.41
N ILE A 89 19.01 0.27 5.32
CA ILE A 89 18.14 -0.89 5.49
C ILE A 89 17.88 -1.10 6.98
N MET A 90 16.61 -1.03 7.38
CA MET A 90 16.15 -1.17 8.76
C MET A 90 15.89 -2.63 9.15
N SER A 91 15.35 -3.43 8.20
CA SER A 91 15.12 -4.86 8.39
C SER A 91 15.15 -5.59 7.06
N VAL A 92 15.46 -6.90 7.14
CA VAL A 92 15.35 -7.86 6.04
C VAL A 92 14.64 -9.09 6.59
N GLU A 93 13.60 -9.54 5.91
CA GLU A 93 12.82 -10.72 6.23
C GLU A 93 12.77 -11.62 4.99
N GLU A 94 12.81 -12.95 5.21
CA GLU A 94 12.53 -13.90 4.16
C GLU A 94 11.03 -14.07 4.01
N GLU A 95 10.53 -14.03 2.79
CA GLU A 95 9.11 -14.13 2.49
C GLU A 95 8.84 -15.23 1.46
N ASP A 96 7.62 -15.73 1.47
CA ASP A 96 7.20 -16.70 0.49
C ASP A 96 6.78 -16.05 -0.85
N ALA A 97 6.51 -16.89 -1.85
CA ALA A 97 6.13 -16.43 -3.19
C ALA A 97 4.81 -15.63 -3.22
N CYS A 98 3.99 -15.70 -2.17
CA CYS A 98 2.72 -14.96 -2.07
C CYS A 98 2.89 -13.53 -1.55
N PHE A 99 4.07 -13.17 -1.04
CA PHE A 99 4.34 -11.77 -0.69
C PHE A 99 4.66 -10.95 -1.94
N HIS A 100 4.01 -9.78 -2.06
CA HIS A 100 4.35 -8.81 -3.09
C HIS A 100 4.29 -7.39 -2.51
N ALA A 101 5.43 -6.68 -2.52
CA ALA A 101 5.58 -5.38 -1.86
C ALA A 101 4.54 -4.33 -2.26
N ARG A 102 4.00 -4.37 -3.49
CA ARG A 102 2.99 -3.41 -3.97
C ARG A 102 1.55 -3.90 -3.77
N TYR A 103 1.28 -5.19 -3.97
CA TYR A 103 -0.10 -5.68 -4.10
C TYR A 103 -0.70 -6.18 -2.80
N ASN A 104 0.13 -6.61 -1.85
CA ASN A 104 -0.35 -7.03 -0.54
C ASN A 104 -0.49 -5.87 0.46
N VAL A 105 -0.28 -4.63 0.03
CA VAL A 105 -0.41 -3.45 0.88
C VAL A 105 -1.86 -3.32 1.37
N ARG A 106 -2.00 -3.23 2.68
CA ARG A 106 -3.26 -2.94 3.39
C ARG A 106 -3.48 -1.44 3.49
N PHE A 107 -2.52 -0.71 4.05
CA PHE A 107 -2.50 0.75 4.07
C PHE A 107 -1.08 1.30 4.11
N LYS A 108 -0.97 2.58 3.81
CA LYS A 108 0.23 3.41 3.95
C LYS A 108 -0.09 4.60 4.81
N GLN A 109 0.87 4.99 5.63
CA GLN A 109 0.82 6.24 6.36
C GLN A 109 1.91 7.17 5.84
N TYR A 110 1.49 8.39 5.47
CA TYR A 110 2.38 9.50 5.16
C TYR A 110 2.22 10.59 6.18
N ASN A 111 3.33 11.09 6.71
CA ASN A 111 3.34 12.26 7.58
C ASN A 111 3.86 13.46 6.80
N TYR A 112 3.09 14.56 6.82
CA TYR A 112 3.55 15.85 6.31
C TYR A 112 3.82 16.76 7.50
N ARG A 113 5.11 17.14 7.69
CA ARG A 113 5.57 17.96 8.81
C ARG A 113 5.76 19.40 8.36
N ILE A 114 5.24 20.34 9.16
CA ILE A 114 5.29 21.79 8.91
C ILE A 114 5.85 22.44 10.15
N ASN A 115 7.05 23.00 10.06
CA ASN A 115 7.57 23.90 11.10
C ASN A 115 7.01 25.31 10.84
N HIS A 116 6.03 25.74 11.65
CA HIS A 116 5.47 27.10 11.58
C HIS A 116 5.98 28.02 12.69
N GLY A 117 6.98 27.56 13.42
CA GLY A 117 7.79 28.32 14.36
C GLY A 117 9.04 28.94 13.71
N PRO A 118 10.05 29.29 14.52
CA PRO A 118 11.34 29.76 14.02
C PRO A 118 11.99 28.74 13.10
N TYR A 119 12.73 29.24 12.08
CA TYR A 119 13.44 28.37 11.14
C TYR A 119 14.39 27.41 11.88
N ASN A 120 14.29 26.13 11.59
CA ASN A 120 15.11 25.09 12.19
C ASN A 120 15.98 24.39 11.13
N VAL A 121 17.28 24.68 11.15
CA VAL A 121 18.25 24.11 10.21
C VAL A 121 18.39 22.58 10.35
N PHE A 122 18.14 22.02 11.52
CA PHE A 122 18.26 20.58 11.78
C PHE A 122 17.10 19.77 11.18
N THR A 123 15.97 20.41 10.94
CA THR A 123 14.77 19.75 10.37
C THR A 123 14.45 20.22 8.96
N LYS A 124 15.30 21.05 8.34
CA LYS A 124 15.07 21.63 7.01
C LYS A 124 14.86 20.61 5.88
N ASP A 125 15.39 19.40 6.05
CA ASP A 125 15.30 18.33 5.07
C ASP A 125 14.20 17.29 5.39
N THR A 126 13.51 17.46 6.54
CA THR A 126 12.48 16.54 7.03
C THR A 126 11.18 17.22 7.48
N ALA A 127 11.11 18.54 7.37
CA ALA A 127 9.92 19.34 7.62
C ALA A 127 9.90 20.59 6.73
N PHE A 128 8.74 20.93 6.20
CA PHE A 128 8.54 22.18 5.49
C PHE A 128 8.69 23.36 6.46
N GLN A 129 9.62 24.28 6.19
CA GLN A 129 9.83 25.47 6.99
C GLN A 129 8.85 26.57 6.52
N CYS A 130 7.74 26.74 7.25
CA CYS A 130 6.68 27.70 6.96
C CYS A 130 6.74 28.83 7.99
N PRO A 131 7.30 30.01 7.68
CA PRO A 131 7.49 31.10 8.65
C PRO A 131 6.19 31.88 8.96
N ILE A 132 5.06 31.30 8.66
CA ILE A 132 3.73 31.87 8.85
C ILE A 132 2.98 31.02 9.86
N HIS A 133 2.43 31.65 10.90
CA HIS A 133 1.57 30.99 11.86
C HIS A 133 0.32 30.45 11.15
N LEU A 134 -0.01 29.18 11.38
CA LEU A 134 -1.16 28.51 10.76
C LEU A 134 -2.28 28.35 11.78
N ASP A 135 -3.50 28.63 11.38
CA ASP A 135 -4.69 28.34 12.17
C ASP A 135 -5.00 26.83 12.12
N VAL A 136 -4.60 26.15 13.20
CA VAL A 136 -4.72 24.69 13.33
C VAL A 136 -6.20 24.26 13.36
N GLU A 137 -7.08 25.06 13.96
CA GLU A 137 -8.51 24.70 14.05
C GLU A 137 -9.18 24.77 12.68
N LYS A 138 -8.87 25.78 11.87
CA LYS A 138 -9.32 25.84 10.47
C LYS A 138 -8.77 24.67 9.64
N MET A 139 -7.54 24.25 9.88
CA MET A 139 -6.99 23.05 9.22
C MET A 139 -7.75 21.80 9.64
N ARG A 140 -8.12 21.64 10.93
CA ARG A 140 -8.94 20.53 11.42
C ARG A 140 -10.32 20.48 10.77
N GLU A 141 -10.98 21.63 10.63
CA GLU A 141 -12.24 21.73 9.89
C GLU A 141 -12.06 21.26 8.42
N GLY A 142 -10.96 21.68 7.76
CA GLY A 142 -10.65 21.29 6.39
C GLY A 142 -10.41 19.79 6.20
N ILE A 143 -9.86 19.11 7.21
CA ILE A 143 -9.62 17.65 7.17
C ILE A 143 -10.91 16.87 6.92
N HIS A 144 -12.04 17.30 7.49
CA HIS A 144 -13.31 16.58 7.34
C HIS A 144 -13.76 16.43 5.88
N TYR A 145 -13.39 17.33 4.99
CA TYR A 145 -13.74 17.25 3.57
C TYR A 145 -12.86 16.28 2.78
N LEU A 146 -11.66 15.95 3.29
CA LEU A 146 -10.69 15.09 2.59
C LEU A 146 -10.78 13.62 3.00
N VAL A 147 -11.30 13.35 4.20
CA VAL A 147 -11.46 11.98 4.71
C VAL A 147 -12.65 11.31 4.04
N GLY A 148 -12.49 10.06 3.66
CA GLY A 148 -13.51 9.28 2.94
C GLY A 148 -13.09 8.94 1.52
N THR A 149 -14.07 8.47 0.74
CA THR A 149 -13.89 8.10 -0.66
C THR A 149 -14.32 9.24 -1.57
N HIS A 150 -13.37 9.80 -2.30
CA HIS A 150 -13.58 10.95 -3.18
C HIS A 150 -12.89 10.77 -4.52
N ASP A 151 -13.38 11.48 -5.52
CA ASP A 151 -12.67 11.68 -6.78
C ASP A 151 -11.60 12.78 -6.60
N PHE A 152 -10.34 12.37 -6.52
CA PHE A 152 -9.20 13.27 -6.31
C PHE A 152 -8.62 13.83 -7.62
N THR A 153 -9.37 13.87 -8.70
CA THR A 153 -8.89 14.42 -9.99
C THR A 153 -8.25 15.78 -9.85
N SER A 154 -8.80 16.68 -9.03
CA SER A 154 -8.28 18.04 -8.82
C SER A 154 -7.04 18.09 -7.91
N LEU A 155 -6.78 17.05 -7.11
CA LEU A 155 -5.73 17.02 -6.09
C LEU A 155 -4.66 15.95 -6.37
N ASN A 156 -4.34 15.73 -7.64
CA ASN A 156 -3.21 14.89 -8.04
C ASN A 156 -2.72 15.23 -9.45
N SER A 157 -1.54 14.75 -9.82
CA SER A 157 -0.93 14.97 -11.13
C SER A 157 -0.86 13.73 -12.03
N SER A 158 -1.48 12.62 -11.66
CA SER A 158 -1.56 11.43 -12.51
C SER A 158 -2.38 11.75 -13.76
N SER A 159 -1.97 11.29 -14.94
CA SER A 159 -2.78 11.46 -16.15
C SER A 159 -4.05 10.58 -16.08
N LEU A 160 -5.14 11.06 -16.70
CA LEU A 160 -6.37 10.26 -16.82
C LEU A 160 -6.19 9.08 -17.81
N GLU A 161 -5.21 9.17 -18.70
CA GLU A 161 -4.85 8.14 -19.65
C GLU A 161 -4.18 6.95 -18.96
N GLU A 162 -3.23 7.21 -18.04
CA GLU A 162 -2.51 6.19 -17.26
C GLU A 162 -3.36 5.67 -16.08
N TYR A 163 -4.14 6.55 -15.46
CA TYR A 163 -5.01 6.25 -14.31
C TYR A 163 -6.40 6.81 -14.58
N PRO A 164 -7.27 6.10 -15.32
CA PRO A 164 -8.65 6.55 -15.59
C PRO A 164 -9.47 6.70 -14.32
N ASP A 165 -9.29 5.80 -13.36
CA ASP A 165 -9.91 5.87 -12.05
C ASP A 165 -9.07 6.73 -11.08
N GLN A 166 -9.63 7.90 -10.74
CA GLN A 166 -9.04 8.87 -9.81
C GLN A 166 -9.68 8.80 -8.42
N VAL A 167 -10.61 7.88 -8.19
CA VAL A 167 -11.26 7.70 -6.89
C VAL A 167 -10.29 7.01 -5.93
N ARG A 168 -10.14 7.59 -4.75
CA ARG A 168 -9.32 7.01 -3.67
C ARG A 168 -10.04 7.17 -2.33
N THR A 169 -9.74 6.26 -1.41
CA THR A 169 -10.19 6.35 -0.03
C THR A 169 -9.05 6.83 0.87
N VAL A 170 -9.27 7.96 1.51
CA VAL A 170 -8.42 8.45 2.61
C VAL A 170 -9.08 7.99 3.91
N SER A 171 -8.49 6.98 4.54
CA SER A 171 -9.09 6.33 5.73
C SER A 171 -9.10 7.26 6.94
N SER A 172 -8.04 8.06 7.11
CA SER A 172 -7.98 9.09 8.14
C SER A 172 -6.93 10.14 7.82
N ILE A 173 -7.12 11.34 8.37
CA ILE A 173 -6.09 12.38 8.47
C ILE A 173 -6.11 12.85 9.91
N THR A 174 -5.00 12.73 10.62
CA THR A 174 -4.85 13.28 11.97
C THR A 174 -3.88 14.46 11.95
N LEU A 175 -4.20 15.49 12.76
CA LEU A 175 -3.37 16.66 12.92
C LEU A 175 -2.93 16.75 14.38
N THR A 176 -1.61 16.76 14.60
CA THR A 176 -0.99 17.05 15.91
C THR A 176 -0.08 18.24 15.78
N GLU A 177 0.07 18.97 16.86
CA GLU A 177 1.00 20.10 16.98
C GLU A 177 1.85 19.91 18.23
N GLU A 178 3.17 19.96 18.08
CA GLU A 178 4.14 19.82 19.13
C GLU A 178 5.36 20.69 18.82
N ASP A 179 5.80 21.50 19.76
CA ASP A 179 7.00 22.37 19.67
C ASP A 179 7.04 23.24 18.40
N GLY A 180 5.88 23.76 17.96
CA GLY A 180 5.76 24.58 16.74
C GLY A 180 5.85 23.80 15.42
N VAL A 181 5.76 22.47 15.52
CA VAL A 181 5.68 21.58 14.33
C VAL A 181 4.30 20.95 14.24
N ILE A 182 3.60 21.24 13.16
CA ILE A 182 2.35 20.56 12.80
C ILE A 182 2.69 19.29 12.02
N THR A 183 2.12 18.16 12.43
CA THR A 183 2.19 16.90 11.70
C THR A 183 0.81 16.50 11.22
N LEU A 184 0.66 16.38 9.90
CA LEU A 184 -0.53 15.82 9.24
C LEU A 184 -0.21 14.36 8.87
N ALA A 185 -0.88 13.39 9.51
CA ALA A 185 -0.71 11.98 9.20
C ALA A 185 -1.88 11.49 8.32
N PHE A 186 -1.57 11.16 7.07
CA PHE A 186 -2.51 10.66 6.07
C PHE A 186 -2.44 9.14 5.99
N VAL A 187 -3.57 8.47 6.16
CA VAL A 187 -3.68 7.01 6.06
C VAL A 187 -4.62 6.64 4.92
N GLY A 188 -4.20 5.72 4.08
CA GLY A 188 -5.00 5.19 2.97
C GLY A 188 -4.29 4.02 2.30
N LYS A 189 -5.02 3.22 1.52
CA LYS A 189 -4.47 2.06 0.81
C LYS A 189 -3.45 2.45 -0.25
N GLY A 190 -3.70 3.56 -0.94
CA GLY A 190 -2.83 4.10 -1.97
C GLY A 190 -3.20 5.53 -2.33
N PHE A 191 -2.22 6.25 -2.81
CA PHE A 191 -2.35 7.65 -3.19
C PHE A 191 -1.88 7.84 -4.64
N LEU A 192 -2.52 8.76 -5.36
CA LEU A 192 -2.11 9.17 -6.70
C LEU A 192 -0.87 10.07 -6.62
N ARG A 193 -0.22 10.27 -7.76
CA ARG A 193 0.99 11.10 -7.83
C ARG A 193 0.72 12.51 -7.28
N TYR A 194 1.55 12.96 -6.34
CA TYR A 194 1.47 14.25 -5.62
C TYR A 194 0.22 14.43 -4.74
N MET A 195 -0.69 13.46 -4.66
CA MET A 195 -1.98 13.61 -3.99
C MET A 195 -1.83 14.09 -2.54
N VAL A 196 -0.99 13.44 -1.73
CA VAL A 196 -0.79 13.83 -0.32
C VAL A 196 -0.22 15.25 -0.19
N ARG A 197 0.72 15.63 -1.06
CA ARG A 197 1.31 16.97 -1.06
C ARG A 197 0.31 18.05 -1.48
N MET A 198 -0.60 17.74 -2.41
CA MET A 198 -1.67 18.66 -2.79
C MET A 198 -2.71 18.81 -1.69
N MET A 199 -3.11 17.72 -1.02
CA MET A 199 -3.98 17.79 0.15
C MET A 199 -3.34 18.62 1.28
N ALA A 200 -2.07 18.37 1.59
CA ALA A 200 -1.33 19.16 2.59
C ALA A 200 -1.27 20.64 2.19
N SER A 201 -1.03 20.93 0.91
CA SER A 201 -0.99 22.32 0.41
C SER A 201 -2.31 23.05 0.61
N VAL A 202 -3.43 22.41 0.31
CA VAL A 202 -4.76 23.03 0.50
C VAL A 202 -5.02 23.28 1.98
N LEU A 203 -4.71 22.33 2.86
CA LEU A 203 -4.85 22.52 4.32
C LEU A 203 -3.95 23.67 4.83
N ILE A 204 -2.73 23.81 4.31
CA ILE A 204 -1.84 24.94 4.64
C ILE A 204 -2.46 26.28 4.20
N GLU A 205 -3.04 26.35 3.00
CA GLU A 205 -3.68 27.58 2.51
C GLU A 205 -4.95 27.94 3.31
N VAL A 206 -5.68 26.93 3.81
CA VAL A 206 -6.78 27.11 4.77
C VAL A 206 -6.25 27.66 6.10
N GLY A 207 -5.17 27.07 6.64
CA GLY A 207 -4.52 27.55 7.87
C GLY A 207 -3.95 28.95 7.76
N LYS A 208 -3.65 29.44 6.55
CA LYS A 208 -3.26 30.82 6.25
C LYS A 208 -4.45 31.77 6.06
N HIS A 209 -5.68 31.31 6.26
CA HIS A 209 -6.92 32.06 5.98
C HIS A 209 -7.07 32.53 4.53
N LYS A 210 -6.40 31.85 3.57
CA LYS A 210 -6.54 32.18 2.16
C LYS A 210 -7.85 31.64 1.58
N TYR A 211 -8.30 30.49 2.11
CA TYR A 211 -9.55 29.84 1.76
C TYR A 211 -10.29 29.41 3.03
N GLU A 212 -11.61 29.43 2.97
CA GLU A 212 -12.43 28.77 4.00
C GLU A 212 -12.32 27.24 3.87
N PRO A 213 -12.47 26.48 4.97
CA PRO A 213 -12.42 25.01 4.93
C PRO A 213 -13.35 24.37 3.89
N SER A 214 -14.56 24.94 3.69
CA SER A 214 -15.54 24.46 2.70
C SER A 214 -15.05 24.54 1.25
N HIS A 215 -14.06 25.38 0.95
CA HIS A 215 -13.48 25.47 -0.39
C HIS A 215 -12.83 24.15 -0.84
N ILE A 216 -12.44 23.27 0.10
CA ILE A 216 -11.93 21.95 -0.20
C ILE A 216 -13.00 21.10 -0.93
N GLN A 217 -14.26 21.21 -0.54
CA GLN A 217 -15.36 20.53 -1.23
C GLN A 217 -15.50 21.02 -2.68
N GLU A 218 -15.41 22.34 -2.89
CA GLU A 218 -15.47 22.92 -4.25
C GLU A 218 -14.34 22.38 -5.15
N ILE A 219 -13.13 22.19 -4.57
CA ILE A 219 -11.98 21.60 -5.28
C ILE A 219 -12.27 20.16 -5.69
N LEU A 220 -12.81 19.35 -4.78
CA LEU A 220 -13.16 17.95 -5.06
C LEU A 220 -14.25 17.85 -6.13
N ASP A 221 -15.30 18.67 -6.00
CA ASP A 221 -16.43 18.67 -6.94
C ASP A 221 -16.06 19.15 -8.34
N ALA A 222 -15.03 20.01 -8.44
CA ALA A 222 -14.56 20.54 -9.70
C ALA A 222 -14.01 19.46 -10.66
N LYS A 223 -13.43 18.39 -10.16
CA LYS A 223 -12.87 17.24 -10.92
C LYS A 223 -12.00 17.67 -12.12
N ARG A 224 -11.14 18.67 -11.93
CA ARG A 224 -10.34 19.29 -12.99
C ARG A 224 -8.84 19.25 -12.66
N LYS A 225 -8.02 18.73 -13.59
CA LYS A 225 -6.54 18.73 -13.48
C LYS A 225 -5.93 20.13 -13.49
N SER A 226 -6.62 21.10 -14.06
CA SER A 226 -6.16 22.50 -14.16
C SER A 226 -6.43 23.33 -12.90
N PHE A 227 -6.89 22.71 -11.80
CA PHE A 227 -7.08 23.45 -10.57
C PHE A 227 -5.73 23.94 -10.03
N PRO A 228 -5.54 25.25 -9.76
CA PRO A 228 -4.22 25.85 -9.54
C PRO A 228 -3.68 25.59 -8.13
N HIS A 229 -3.56 24.33 -7.72
CA HIS A 229 -2.91 24.01 -6.46
C HIS A 229 -1.45 23.64 -6.68
N LYS A 230 -0.55 24.36 -6.03
CA LYS A 230 0.86 24.01 -5.98
C LYS A 230 1.06 22.83 -5.03
N ASN A 231 2.00 21.96 -5.36
CA ASN A 231 2.44 20.96 -4.40
C ASN A 231 3.11 21.65 -3.21
N SER A 232 2.80 21.21 -2.01
CA SER A 232 3.61 21.54 -0.85
C SER A 232 5.04 20.97 -1.02
N PRO A 233 6.07 21.60 -0.41
CA PRO A 233 7.46 21.17 -0.52
C PRO A 233 7.67 19.69 -0.19
N ALA A 234 8.58 19.03 -0.91
CA ALA A 234 8.76 17.57 -0.82
C ALA A 234 9.37 17.14 0.51
N GLU A 235 10.27 17.94 1.06
CA GLU A 235 10.98 17.68 2.31
C GLU A 235 10.05 17.56 3.53
N GLY A 236 8.85 18.15 3.48
CA GLY A 236 7.84 17.99 4.49
C GLY A 236 7.20 16.59 4.51
N LEU A 237 7.23 15.86 3.38
CA LEU A 237 6.56 14.57 3.25
C LEU A 237 7.50 13.40 3.58
N THR A 238 7.02 12.50 4.42
CA THR A 238 7.71 11.24 4.77
C THR A 238 6.73 10.07 4.65
N LEU A 239 7.11 9.01 3.91
CA LEU A 239 6.44 7.72 4.02
C LEU A 239 6.82 7.11 5.36
N GLU A 240 5.90 7.10 6.29
CA GLU A 240 6.14 6.74 7.69
C GLU A 240 6.05 5.23 7.92
N TYR A 241 5.04 4.59 7.30
CA TYR A 241 4.75 3.19 7.52
C TYR A 241 3.99 2.58 6.34
N VAL A 242 4.22 1.27 6.11
CA VAL A 242 3.47 0.45 5.15
C VAL A 242 3.04 -0.84 5.84
N ASP A 243 1.75 -1.11 5.85
CA ASP A 243 1.16 -2.32 6.41
C ASP A 243 0.72 -3.29 5.32
N TYR A 244 0.71 -4.59 5.64
CA TYR A 244 0.48 -5.66 4.69
C TYR A 244 -0.57 -6.65 5.17
N PHE A 245 -1.40 -7.14 4.25
CA PHE A 245 -2.22 -8.31 4.48
C PHE A 245 -1.38 -9.57 4.50
N LYS A 246 -1.73 -10.51 5.37
CA LYS A 246 -1.27 -11.89 5.24
C LYS A 246 -1.96 -12.51 4.01
N THR A 247 -1.18 -12.90 3.02
CA THR A 247 -1.68 -13.45 1.75
C THR A 247 -1.34 -14.93 1.67
N LEU A 248 -2.32 -15.78 1.34
CA LEU A 248 -2.16 -17.22 1.22
C LEU A 248 -1.84 -17.65 -0.22
N ALA A 249 -2.40 -16.96 -1.18
CA ALA A 249 -2.16 -17.19 -2.60
C ALA A 249 -2.22 -15.87 -3.37
N LEU A 250 -1.38 -15.72 -4.38
CA LEU A 250 -1.28 -14.50 -5.19
C LEU A 250 -1.05 -14.84 -6.65
N HIS A 251 -1.84 -14.22 -7.51
CA HIS A 251 -1.68 -14.19 -8.96
C HIS A 251 -1.84 -12.77 -9.49
N GLU A 252 -1.50 -12.50 -10.75
CA GLU A 252 -1.67 -11.18 -11.35
C GLU A 252 -3.13 -10.72 -11.45
N THR A 253 -4.08 -11.64 -11.47
CA THR A 253 -5.53 -11.35 -11.54
C THR A 253 -6.20 -11.23 -10.18
N GLY A 254 -5.69 -11.91 -9.15
CA GLY A 254 -6.31 -11.88 -7.82
C GLY A 254 -5.48 -12.54 -6.72
N MET A 255 -6.05 -12.61 -5.51
CA MET A 255 -5.39 -13.16 -4.33
C MET A 255 -6.38 -13.76 -3.33
N VAL A 256 -5.87 -14.63 -2.46
CA VAL A 256 -6.53 -15.05 -1.22
C VAL A 256 -5.78 -14.42 -0.05
N ARG A 257 -6.44 -13.58 0.72
CA ARG A 257 -5.85 -12.81 1.82
C ARG A 257 -6.72 -12.80 3.07
N GLU A 258 -6.12 -12.53 4.23
CA GLU A 258 -6.85 -12.38 5.48
C GLU A 258 -7.91 -11.28 5.41
N VAL A 259 -8.97 -11.45 6.21
CA VAL A 259 -10.03 -10.47 6.42
C VAL A 259 -9.83 -9.82 7.78
N LEU A 260 -9.83 -8.51 7.83
CA LEU A 260 -9.65 -7.73 9.05
C LEU A 260 -10.86 -6.80 9.27
N LYS A 261 -11.14 -6.49 10.54
CA LYS A 261 -12.22 -5.55 10.89
C LYS A 261 -11.96 -4.18 10.26
N GLY A 262 -12.95 -3.65 9.54
CA GLY A 262 -12.83 -2.37 8.83
C GLY A 262 -12.07 -2.45 7.51
N ASP A 263 -11.96 -3.65 6.94
CA ASP A 263 -11.30 -3.90 5.66
C ASP A 263 -12.06 -3.25 4.50
N ASP A 264 -11.33 -2.59 3.60
CA ASP A 264 -11.88 -1.99 2.39
C ASP A 264 -11.94 -3.06 1.28
N ILE A 265 -12.95 -3.93 1.38
CA ILE A 265 -13.27 -4.93 0.36
C ILE A 265 -14.37 -4.35 -0.53
N SER A 266 -14.07 -4.13 -1.80
CA SER A 266 -15.08 -3.72 -2.78
C SER A 266 -15.98 -4.92 -3.13
N CYS A 267 -17.24 -4.86 -2.74
CA CYS A 267 -18.23 -5.90 -3.00
C CYS A 267 -19.65 -5.34 -2.97
N THR A 268 -20.61 -6.11 -3.46
CA THR A 268 -22.02 -5.82 -3.25
C THR A 268 -22.40 -6.08 -1.77
N ASN A 269 -23.39 -5.35 -1.25
CA ASN A 269 -23.88 -5.57 0.12
C ASN A 269 -24.29 -7.04 0.38
N GLN A 270 -24.74 -7.75 -0.65
CA GLN A 270 -25.15 -9.16 -0.54
C GLN A 270 -23.94 -10.10 -0.37
N GLU A 271 -22.85 -9.87 -1.08
CA GLU A 271 -21.62 -10.68 -0.99
C GLU A 271 -20.91 -10.47 0.34
N LEU A 272 -20.83 -9.22 0.80
CA LEU A 272 -20.27 -8.89 2.10
C LEU A 272 -21.10 -9.54 3.23
N SER A 273 -22.42 -9.47 3.15
CA SER A 273 -23.33 -10.09 4.13
C SER A 273 -23.14 -11.60 4.20
N ALA A 274 -22.90 -12.28 3.07
CA ALA A 274 -22.65 -13.72 3.04
C ALA A 274 -21.35 -14.09 3.77
N LEU A 275 -20.26 -13.34 3.53
CA LEU A 275 -18.98 -13.56 4.22
C LEU A 275 -19.10 -13.23 5.72
N GLU A 276 -19.72 -12.11 6.09
CA GLU A 276 -19.95 -11.72 7.48
C GLU A 276 -20.80 -12.74 8.25
N GLN A 277 -21.83 -13.30 7.59
CA GLN A 277 -22.66 -14.34 8.17
C GLN A 277 -21.86 -15.63 8.38
N ALA A 278 -21.05 -16.05 7.39
CA ALA A 278 -20.19 -17.23 7.53
C ALA A 278 -19.20 -17.09 8.70
N ILE A 279 -18.58 -15.92 8.84
CA ILE A 279 -17.67 -15.61 9.97
C ILE A 279 -18.41 -15.67 11.30
N LYS A 280 -19.65 -15.18 11.37
CA LYS A 280 -20.47 -15.17 12.58
C LYS A 280 -20.92 -16.57 13.00
N GLU A 281 -21.33 -17.38 12.02
CA GLU A 281 -21.84 -18.75 12.25
C GLU A 281 -20.70 -19.71 12.63
N ASN A 282 -19.49 -19.47 12.16
CA ASN A 282 -18.34 -20.36 12.29
C ASN A 282 -17.13 -19.64 12.94
N ALA A 283 -17.32 -19.03 14.09
CA ALA A 283 -16.31 -18.18 14.75
C ALA A 283 -14.98 -18.91 15.10
N SER A 284 -14.97 -20.26 15.13
CA SER A 284 -13.76 -21.08 15.33
C SER A 284 -12.98 -21.35 14.05
N HIS A 285 -13.50 -21.00 12.87
CA HIS A 285 -12.87 -21.21 11.59
C HIS A 285 -12.02 -20.01 11.20
N GLN A 286 -11.03 -20.22 10.32
CA GLN A 286 -10.24 -19.15 9.73
C GLN A 286 -10.80 -18.82 8.35
N PHE A 287 -11.05 -17.54 8.11
CA PHE A 287 -11.59 -17.03 6.85
C PHE A 287 -10.59 -16.10 6.16
N TYR A 288 -10.54 -16.22 4.83
CA TYR A 288 -9.71 -15.40 3.95
C TYR A 288 -10.53 -14.98 2.74
N ALA A 289 -10.51 -13.71 2.40
CA ALA A 289 -11.20 -13.21 1.21
C ALA A 289 -10.45 -13.61 -0.07
N MET A 290 -11.17 -14.11 -1.06
CA MET A 290 -10.69 -14.27 -2.43
C MET A 290 -11.12 -13.03 -3.23
N THR A 291 -10.14 -12.18 -3.59
CA THR A 291 -10.41 -10.87 -4.20
C THR A 291 -9.65 -10.68 -5.51
N THR A 292 -10.16 -9.79 -6.36
CA THR A 292 -9.35 -9.26 -7.46
C THR A 292 -8.14 -8.49 -6.90
N ARG A 293 -7.04 -8.43 -7.67
CA ARG A 293 -5.77 -7.85 -7.22
C ARG A 293 -5.82 -6.32 -7.08
N HIS A 294 -6.47 -5.66 -8.01
CA HIS A 294 -6.46 -4.20 -8.10
C HIS A 294 -7.63 -3.55 -7.38
N SER A 295 -8.85 -3.91 -7.73
CA SER A 295 -10.07 -3.35 -7.13
C SER A 295 -10.39 -3.92 -5.75
N GLN A 296 -9.77 -5.05 -5.37
CA GLN A 296 -10.09 -5.79 -4.13
C GLN A 296 -11.55 -6.22 -4.05
N GLU A 297 -12.17 -6.43 -5.21
CA GLU A 297 -13.52 -6.92 -5.31
C GLU A 297 -13.61 -8.35 -4.81
N LEU A 298 -14.58 -8.64 -3.95
CA LEU A 298 -14.80 -9.95 -3.35
C LEU A 298 -15.45 -10.87 -4.39
N LEU A 299 -14.75 -11.95 -4.76
CA LEU A 299 -15.25 -12.98 -5.68
C LEU A 299 -15.64 -14.27 -4.95
N GLY A 300 -15.19 -14.41 -3.70
CA GLY A 300 -15.43 -15.58 -2.88
C GLY A 300 -14.65 -15.52 -1.58
N TYR A 301 -14.68 -16.59 -0.80
CA TYR A 301 -13.86 -16.72 0.39
C TYR A 301 -13.29 -18.12 0.55
N TYR A 302 -12.15 -18.21 1.21
CA TYR A 302 -11.46 -19.44 1.58
C TYR A 302 -11.62 -19.64 3.09
N GLU A 303 -12.08 -20.82 3.49
CA GLU A 303 -12.37 -21.20 4.87
C GLU A 303 -11.50 -22.39 5.28
N ILE A 304 -10.95 -22.35 6.49
CA ILE A 304 -10.23 -23.47 7.10
C ILE A 304 -10.91 -23.84 8.42
N ASN A 305 -11.32 -25.11 8.52
CA ASN A 305 -11.89 -25.69 9.71
C ASN A 305 -11.15 -26.98 10.09
N GLN A 306 -10.47 -27.01 11.23
CA GLN A 306 -9.76 -28.18 11.77
C GLN A 306 -8.90 -28.95 10.74
N GLY A 307 -8.26 -28.23 9.82
CA GLY A 307 -7.40 -28.80 8.77
C GLY A 307 -8.14 -29.15 7.48
N GLN A 308 -9.46 -29.07 7.43
CA GLN A 308 -10.23 -29.12 6.19
C GLN A 308 -10.37 -27.70 5.62
N ALA A 309 -10.18 -27.55 4.32
CA ALA A 309 -10.29 -26.29 3.64
C ALA A 309 -11.36 -26.30 2.55
N SER A 310 -12.02 -25.17 2.36
CA SER A 310 -13.02 -25.00 1.29
C SER A 310 -12.91 -23.59 0.67
N ILE A 311 -13.29 -23.49 -0.60
CA ILE A 311 -13.47 -22.22 -1.32
C ILE A 311 -14.96 -22.06 -1.64
N HIS A 312 -15.53 -20.93 -1.26
CA HIS A 312 -16.90 -20.56 -1.54
C HIS A 312 -16.93 -19.46 -2.60
N ILE A 313 -17.43 -19.77 -3.78
CA ILE A 313 -17.50 -18.82 -4.92
C ILE A 313 -18.79 -18.01 -4.81
N LEU A 314 -18.67 -16.71 -4.70
CA LEU A 314 -19.79 -15.76 -4.62
C LEU A 314 -20.14 -15.16 -6.00
N GLU A 315 -19.16 -15.01 -6.87
CA GLU A 315 -19.31 -14.53 -8.25
C GLU A 315 -18.67 -15.57 -9.20
N GLU A 316 -19.49 -16.30 -9.97
CA GLU A 316 -19.05 -17.52 -10.68
C GLU A 316 -18.20 -17.20 -11.92
N GLU A 317 -18.53 -16.16 -12.69
CA GLU A 317 -17.84 -15.87 -13.96
C GLU A 317 -16.35 -15.58 -13.80
N ARG A 318 -15.96 -14.85 -12.74
CA ARG A 318 -14.57 -14.49 -12.45
C ARG A 318 -13.97 -15.29 -11.29
N GLY A 319 -14.81 -15.71 -10.36
CA GLY A 319 -14.38 -16.44 -9.17
C GLY A 319 -13.90 -17.85 -9.49
N ILE A 320 -14.57 -18.60 -10.38
CA ILE A 320 -14.16 -19.95 -10.77
C ILE A 320 -12.79 -19.93 -11.46
N PRO A 321 -12.53 -19.11 -12.48
CA PRO A 321 -11.20 -19.03 -13.08
C PRO A 321 -10.11 -18.62 -12.08
N LEU A 322 -10.40 -17.68 -11.19
CA LEU A 322 -9.45 -17.25 -10.16
C LEU A 322 -9.17 -18.37 -9.15
N ALA A 323 -10.20 -19.08 -8.68
CA ALA A 323 -10.03 -20.20 -7.77
C ALA A 323 -9.12 -21.27 -8.36
N ASN A 324 -9.31 -21.64 -9.63
CA ASN A 324 -8.49 -22.63 -10.33
C ASN A 324 -7.01 -22.23 -10.39
N ILE A 325 -6.73 -20.93 -10.62
CA ILE A 325 -5.36 -20.41 -10.66
C ILE A 325 -4.71 -20.41 -9.27
N LEU A 326 -5.46 -20.12 -8.22
CA LEU A 326 -4.95 -19.99 -6.86
C LEU A 326 -4.87 -21.32 -6.09
N LEU A 327 -5.67 -22.31 -6.49
CA LEU A 327 -5.76 -23.64 -5.87
C LEU A 327 -4.40 -24.32 -5.65
N PRO A 328 -3.49 -24.42 -6.64
CA PRO A 328 -2.20 -25.10 -6.44
C PRO A 328 -1.35 -24.46 -5.34
N GLN A 329 -1.39 -23.14 -5.19
CA GLN A 329 -0.65 -22.44 -4.13
C GLN A 329 -1.26 -22.69 -2.74
N LEU A 330 -2.60 -22.77 -2.66
CA LEU A 330 -3.31 -23.09 -1.42
C LEU A 330 -3.05 -24.54 -1.00
N GLU A 331 -3.08 -25.47 -1.93
CA GLU A 331 -2.78 -26.89 -1.69
C GLU A 331 -1.33 -27.08 -1.24
N GLU A 332 -0.33 -26.43 -1.88
CA GLU A 332 1.05 -26.49 -1.44
C GLU A 332 1.23 -26.02 0.01
N ARG A 333 0.48 -24.99 0.43
CA ARG A 333 0.50 -24.53 1.82
C ARG A 333 -0.10 -25.53 2.79
N LEU A 334 -1.21 -26.17 2.43
CA LEU A 334 -1.84 -27.20 3.26
C LEU A 334 -0.99 -28.46 3.37
N HIS A 335 -0.30 -28.87 2.31
CA HIS A 335 0.65 -30.00 2.33
C HIS A 335 1.79 -29.83 3.35
N LYS A 336 2.14 -28.60 3.68
CA LYS A 336 3.14 -28.30 4.73
C LYS A 336 2.58 -28.44 6.14
N GLN A 337 1.25 -28.61 6.28
CA GLN A 337 0.56 -28.85 7.55
C GLN A 337 0.20 -30.32 7.64
N ALA A 338 0.51 -30.99 8.76
CA ALA A 338 0.17 -32.39 8.98
C ALA A 338 -1.35 -32.54 9.05
N ASN A 339 -1.99 -33.21 8.12
CA ASN A 339 -3.43 -33.51 7.92
C ASN A 339 -4.04 -32.80 6.71
N PHE A 340 -3.36 -32.86 5.58
CA PHE A 340 -3.92 -32.34 4.33
C PHE A 340 -5.15 -33.14 3.88
N THR A 341 -6.25 -32.44 3.65
CA THR A 341 -7.42 -32.90 2.91
C THR A 341 -7.60 -32.06 1.65
N PRO A 342 -8.09 -32.64 0.54
CA PRO A 342 -8.37 -31.85 -0.67
C PRO A 342 -9.26 -30.66 -0.38
N ILE A 343 -8.99 -29.52 -1.05
CA ILE A 343 -9.81 -28.32 -0.93
C ILE A 343 -11.15 -28.57 -1.63
N LEU A 344 -12.26 -28.32 -0.94
CA LEU A 344 -13.61 -28.38 -1.52
C LEU A 344 -13.97 -27.04 -2.13
N VAL A 345 -14.55 -27.04 -3.33
CA VAL A 345 -15.00 -25.82 -4.00
C VAL A 345 -16.52 -25.82 -4.10
N TYR A 346 -17.16 -24.79 -3.55
CA TYR A 346 -18.59 -24.55 -3.57
C TYR A 346 -18.92 -23.36 -4.46
N THR A 347 -19.98 -23.48 -5.24
CA THR A 347 -20.54 -22.37 -6.04
C THR A 347 -21.92 -21.98 -5.51
N LYS A 348 -22.48 -20.86 -5.94
CA LYS A 348 -23.86 -20.43 -5.59
C LYS A 348 -24.91 -21.48 -5.94
N SER A 349 -24.68 -22.26 -6.98
CA SER A 349 -25.56 -23.35 -7.42
C SER A 349 -25.46 -24.61 -6.53
N GLY A 350 -24.62 -24.61 -5.48
CA GLY A 350 -24.40 -25.74 -4.58
C GLY A 350 -23.58 -26.87 -5.20
N ARG A 351 -23.01 -26.68 -6.38
CA ARG A 351 -22.20 -27.68 -7.06
C ARG A 351 -20.83 -27.78 -6.36
N ILE A 352 -20.55 -28.93 -5.79
CA ILE A 352 -19.21 -29.25 -5.28
C ILE A 352 -18.34 -29.58 -6.50
N VAL A 353 -17.33 -28.77 -6.74
CA VAL A 353 -16.28 -29.04 -7.72
C VAL A 353 -15.14 -29.69 -6.95
N SER A 354 -14.96 -31.00 -7.07
CA SER A 354 -13.83 -31.69 -6.43
C SER A 354 -12.52 -31.30 -7.11
N ASN A 355 -11.41 -31.32 -6.38
CA ASN A 355 -10.05 -30.93 -6.82
C ASN A 355 -9.44 -31.77 -7.98
N SER A 356 -10.13 -32.72 -8.53
CA SER A 356 -9.73 -33.40 -9.76
C SER A 356 -10.32 -32.66 -10.96
N PHE A 357 -9.74 -31.49 -11.30
CA PHE A 357 -9.86 -30.98 -12.64
C PHE A 357 -8.95 -31.83 -13.54
N GLU A 358 -9.38 -33.06 -13.81
CA GLU A 358 -8.90 -33.77 -15.00
C GLU A 358 -9.29 -32.93 -16.20
N GLU A 359 -8.29 -32.55 -16.99
CA GLU A 359 -8.46 -31.97 -18.30
C GLU A 359 -9.50 -32.78 -19.06
N SER A 360 -10.72 -32.25 -19.18
CA SER A 360 -11.64 -32.75 -20.17
C SER A 360 -11.07 -32.37 -21.53
N LYS A 361 -10.53 -33.41 -22.20
CA LYS A 361 -10.08 -33.41 -23.56
C LYS A 361 -11.15 -32.85 -24.52
#